data_e86bdf049914a459e7e2d1712989e4ba
#
_entry.id   e86bdf049914a459e7e2d1712989e4ba
#
_cell.length_a   1.000
_cell.length_b   1.000
_cell.length_c   1.000
_cell.angle_alpha   90.00
_cell.angle_beta   90.00
_cell.angle_gamma   90.00
#
_symmetry.space_group_name_H-M   'P 1'
#
loop_
_entity.id
_entity.type
_entity.pdbx_description
1 polymer ?
#
loop_
_entity_poly.entity_id
_entity_poly.type
_entity_poly.pdbx_seq_one_letter_code
_entity_poly.pdbx_strand_id
1 'polypeptide(L)'
;RNDMKVKSNFAKYIFIIFIIGIIILVAYKLNEEKKNTTDEEQTNVVKEDDIGKEIKLGIAEFDTMNPLLSKNKQVQEITKIIYEPLFQLTSDYKLEKCLAKDWAKTAENKYLIKIDTSIKWSDGNNLSVDDVIFTIENLSKIDSIYLENIRHITEINRVDDNTIRLILDQEVPFFEYNLIFPILSKKNYEGQDFIYGSSNNAPIGTGKYKITQNSSDSIILEKNENYKRAELTLEKITISKYSNVGEMYNSFKLGKIDLITTNNIGIENYIGTIGYNKAETNGREFDFLAINTQNQVLANKEVRQAISRAINRESIISQVYGGKYRTQDYFLDYGNWLQGDKADTSYNTDTAIQILEDNGWEYKYNRWQQYINYSTKIINFKLVVQASNETRVAIADIIKSNLEEAGIKVTLVKATDNQYQSYLDNRNYDMILTGVTLSLSPNLETFFGDGNLANEELNSIMNEVKNITKEDLLKEKYTRIRQIYNDEVPYIGLFSNYYEVASNWTLKGSIPANWYNIFINIDNWYKN
;
A
#
# COMPACT_ATOMS: atom_id res chain seq x y z
N ARG A 1 -0.39 58.72 -58.67
CA ARG A 1 -1.30 57.74 -57.95
C ARG A 1 -1.15 56.31 -58.41
N ASN A 2 -0.62 56.02 -59.59
CA ASN A 2 -0.45 54.65 -60.10
C ASN A 2 0.82 53.97 -59.60
N ASP A 3 1.94 54.69 -59.33
CA ASP A 3 3.18 54.09 -58.86
C ASP A 3 3.17 53.58 -57.39
N MET A 4 2.26 54.12 -56.55
CA MET A 4 2.12 53.66 -55.17
C MET A 4 1.30 52.34 -55.07
N LYS A 5 0.38 52.07 -56.00
CA LYS A 5 -0.38 50.81 -56.03
C LYS A 5 0.46 49.63 -56.54
N VAL A 6 1.39 49.85 -57.46
CA VAL A 6 2.29 48.79 -57.97
C VAL A 6 3.30 48.36 -56.90
N LYS A 7 3.88 49.29 -56.14
CA LYS A 7 4.81 48.98 -55.03
C LYS A 7 4.12 48.24 -53.88
N SER A 8 2.83 48.55 -53.57
CA SER A 8 2.06 47.84 -52.54
C SER A 8 1.74 46.39 -52.89
N ASN A 9 1.48 46.11 -54.18
CA ASN A 9 1.19 44.75 -54.59
C ASN A 9 2.48 43.89 -54.68
N PHE A 10 3.62 44.49 -55.11
CA PHE A 10 4.89 43.79 -55.16
C PHE A 10 5.37 43.35 -53.77
N ALA A 11 5.23 44.21 -52.76
CA ALA A 11 5.53 43.87 -51.33
C ALA A 11 4.62 42.70 -50.82
N LYS A 12 3.37 42.67 -51.21
CA LYS A 12 2.43 41.57 -50.87
C LYS A 12 2.86 40.25 -51.50
N TYR A 13 3.30 40.27 -52.75
CA TYR A 13 3.78 39.03 -53.43
C TYR A 13 5.08 38.53 -52.81
N ILE A 14 5.99 39.38 -52.42
CA ILE A 14 7.24 38.99 -51.70
C ILE A 14 6.88 38.38 -50.36
N PHE A 15 5.92 38.95 -49.62
CA PHE A 15 5.48 38.40 -48.31
C PHE A 15 4.81 37.03 -48.45
N ILE A 16 3.99 36.85 -49.50
CA ILE A 16 3.35 35.55 -49.82
C ILE A 16 4.40 34.50 -50.18
N ILE A 17 5.38 34.85 -51.00
CA ILE A 17 6.49 33.94 -51.39
C ILE A 17 7.31 33.56 -50.12
N PHE A 18 7.55 34.49 -49.19
CA PHE A 18 8.24 34.24 -47.95
C PHE A 18 7.48 33.28 -47.03
N ILE A 19 6.14 33.47 -46.90
CA ILE A 19 5.28 32.55 -46.15
C ILE A 19 5.26 31.16 -46.78
N ILE A 20 5.14 31.05 -48.10
CA ILE A 20 5.21 29.76 -48.82
C ILE A 20 6.57 29.09 -48.58
N GLY A 21 7.67 29.84 -48.59
CA GLY A 21 9.01 29.32 -48.28
C GLY A 21 9.12 28.78 -46.86
N ILE A 22 8.49 29.45 -45.87
CA ILE A 22 8.44 28.98 -44.48
C ILE A 22 7.61 27.71 -44.39
N ILE A 23 6.43 27.65 -45.06
CA ILE A 23 5.58 26.44 -45.05
C ILE A 23 6.30 25.26 -45.69
N ILE A 24 7.02 25.46 -46.77
CA ILE A 24 7.83 24.41 -47.41
C ILE A 24 8.96 23.94 -46.48
N LEU A 25 9.66 24.86 -45.77
CA LEU A 25 10.67 24.55 -44.81
C LEU A 25 10.16 23.78 -43.58
N VAL A 26 8.98 24.16 -43.09
CA VAL A 26 8.32 23.45 -42.00
C VAL A 26 7.84 22.07 -42.46
N ALA A 27 7.25 21.97 -43.66
CA ALA A 27 6.86 20.68 -44.25
C ALA A 27 8.09 19.76 -44.52
N TYR A 28 9.23 20.33 -44.92
CA TYR A 28 10.46 19.59 -45.11
C TYR A 28 11.00 19.08 -43.76
N LYS A 29 11.03 19.93 -42.71
CA LYS A 29 11.43 19.50 -41.36
C LYS A 29 10.51 18.45 -40.79
N LEU A 30 9.20 18.61 -40.93
CA LEU A 30 8.22 17.62 -40.48
C LEU A 30 8.32 16.29 -41.24
N ASN A 31 8.75 16.32 -42.50
CA ASN A 31 9.01 15.12 -43.28
C ASN A 31 10.33 14.46 -42.95
N GLU A 32 11.36 15.23 -42.55
CA GLU A 32 12.60 14.72 -41.98
C GLU A 32 12.38 14.09 -40.59
N GLU A 33 11.62 14.73 -39.73
CA GLU A 33 11.22 14.17 -38.44
C GLU A 33 10.38 12.90 -38.62
N LYS A 34 9.44 12.86 -39.58
CA LYS A 34 8.72 11.62 -39.93
C LYS A 34 9.59 10.53 -40.50
N LYS A 35 10.63 10.84 -41.29
CA LYS A 35 11.57 9.86 -41.77
C LYS A 35 12.46 9.30 -40.66
N ASN A 36 12.88 10.16 -39.72
CA ASN A 36 13.65 9.74 -38.57
C ASN A 36 12.81 8.93 -37.55
N THR A 37 11.48 9.18 -37.47
CA THR A 37 10.59 8.37 -36.64
C THR A 37 10.13 7.06 -37.27
N THR A 38 10.25 6.89 -38.62
CA THR A 38 9.92 5.63 -39.28
C THR A 38 11.12 4.68 -39.39
N ASP A 39 12.34 5.20 -39.23
CA ASP A 39 13.56 4.37 -39.18
C ASP A 39 13.97 4.01 -37.72
N GLU A 40 13.28 4.54 -36.67
CA GLU A 40 13.50 4.23 -35.25
C GLU A 40 12.45 3.30 -34.62
N GLU A 41 11.51 2.74 -35.38
CA GLU A 41 10.88 1.46 -35.01
C GLU A 41 11.75 0.27 -35.45
N GLN A 42 13.05 0.37 -35.35
CA GLN A 42 13.86 -0.78 -35.03
C GLN A 42 13.51 -1.10 -33.57
N THR A 43 12.71 -2.13 -33.38
CA THR A 43 12.74 -2.91 -32.15
C THR A 43 14.21 -3.04 -31.77
N ASN A 44 14.66 -2.26 -30.78
CA ASN A 44 15.93 -2.51 -30.12
C ASN A 44 15.76 -3.89 -29.46
N VAL A 45 15.97 -4.94 -30.24
CA VAL A 45 16.23 -6.27 -29.70
C VAL A 45 17.54 -6.12 -28.96
N VAL A 46 17.46 -5.87 -27.66
CA VAL A 46 18.60 -5.85 -26.75
C VAL A 46 19.27 -7.20 -26.96
N LYS A 47 20.50 -7.19 -27.46
CA LYS A 47 21.24 -8.44 -27.63
C LYS A 47 21.49 -9.01 -26.24
N GLU A 48 21.40 -10.32 -26.09
CA GLU A 48 21.58 -11.02 -24.82
C GLU A 48 22.91 -10.67 -24.12
N ASP A 49 23.94 -10.33 -24.89
CA ASP A 49 25.25 -9.90 -24.40
C ASP A 49 25.28 -8.46 -23.85
N ASP A 50 24.27 -7.62 -24.15
CA ASP A 50 24.16 -6.24 -23.67
C ASP A 50 23.33 -6.12 -22.38
N ILE A 51 22.76 -7.21 -21.87
CA ILE A 51 21.94 -7.25 -20.67
C ILE A 51 22.84 -7.34 -19.43
N GLY A 52 22.82 -6.30 -18.62
CA GLY A 52 23.48 -6.32 -17.32
C GLY A 52 22.78 -7.28 -16.34
N LYS A 53 23.56 -8.16 -15.74
CA LYS A 53 23.08 -9.25 -14.87
C LYS A 53 23.26 -8.98 -13.39
N GLU A 54 23.67 -7.77 -13.01
CA GLU A 54 23.90 -7.35 -11.62
C GLU A 54 23.13 -6.08 -11.30
N ILE A 55 22.46 -6.06 -10.13
CA ILE A 55 21.92 -4.84 -9.52
C ILE A 55 22.60 -4.56 -8.18
N LYS A 56 22.58 -3.28 -7.80
CA LYS A 56 23.17 -2.77 -6.56
C LYS A 56 22.08 -2.15 -5.70
N LEU A 57 21.96 -2.63 -4.48
CA LEU A 57 20.99 -2.16 -3.48
C LEU A 57 21.71 -1.54 -2.28
N GLY A 58 20.97 -0.92 -1.39
CA GLY A 58 21.47 -0.36 -0.14
C GLY A 58 20.65 -0.78 1.07
N ILE A 59 21.32 -0.93 2.21
CA ILE A 59 20.69 -1.03 3.53
C ILE A 59 21.33 0.02 4.41
N ALA A 60 20.50 0.91 4.99
CA ALA A 60 20.94 1.83 6.03
C ALA A 60 20.71 1.20 7.40
N GLU A 61 21.62 1.46 8.35
CA GLU A 61 21.46 1.01 9.75
C GLU A 61 21.21 -0.50 9.86
N PHE A 62 22.01 -1.28 9.15
CA PHE A 62 21.88 -2.75 9.11
C PHE A 62 21.91 -3.38 10.50
N ASP A 63 20.96 -4.25 10.80
CA ASP A 63 20.86 -5.00 12.05
C ASP A 63 21.24 -6.49 11.89
N THR A 64 20.49 -7.27 11.14
CA THR A 64 20.70 -8.71 10.94
C THR A 64 20.07 -9.18 9.64
N MET A 65 20.52 -10.32 9.09
CA MET A 65 19.85 -10.98 7.96
C MET A 65 18.78 -12.00 8.39
N ASN A 66 18.55 -12.18 9.69
CA ASN A 66 17.41 -12.98 10.14
C ASN A 66 16.12 -12.13 10.06
N PRO A 67 15.19 -12.46 9.16
CA PRO A 67 13.98 -11.66 8.93
C PRO A 67 13.03 -11.64 10.14
N LEU A 68 13.10 -12.63 11.03
CA LEU A 68 12.26 -12.67 12.23
C LEU A 68 12.77 -11.74 13.33
N LEU A 69 14.07 -11.43 13.34
CA LEU A 69 14.72 -10.55 14.31
C LEU A 69 14.86 -9.12 13.82
N SER A 70 15.03 -8.93 12.50
CA SER A 70 15.24 -7.61 11.92
C SER A 70 14.00 -6.71 12.06
N LYS A 71 14.23 -5.47 12.48
CA LYS A 71 13.24 -4.37 12.43
C LYS A 71 13.54 -3.37 11.33
N ASN A 72 14.62 -3.60 10.58
CA ASN A 72 15.03 -2.76 9.47
C ASN A 72 14.18 -3.02 8.22
N LYS A 73 13.56 -1.95 7.67
CA LYS A 73 12.65 -2.07 6.53
C LYS A 73 13.34 -2.59 5.27
N GLN A 74 14.56 -2.12 4.95
CA GLN A 74 15.28 -2.58 3.76
C GLN A 74 15.67 -4.06 3.89
N VAL A 75 16.06 -4.51 5.10
CA VAL A 75 16.30 -5.94 5.35
C VAL A 75 15.03 -6.75 5.14
N GLN A 76 13.89 -6.29 5.66
CA GLN A 76 12.60 -6.96 5.48
C GLN A 76 12.18 -7.06 4.00
N GLU A 77 12.49 -6.05 3.20
CA GLU A 77 12.25 -6.08 1.75
C GLU A 77 13.18 -7.07 1.04
N ILE A 78 14.48 -6.99 1.29
CA ILE A 78 15.49 -7.83 0.64
C ILE A 78 15.36 -9.30 1.03
N THR A 79 15.06 -9.60 2.28
CA THR A 79 14.94 -10.99 2.73
C THR A 79 13.79 -11.76 2.06
N LYS A 80 12.83 -11.09 1.43
CA LYS A 80 11.77 -11.73 0.63
C LYS A 80 12.25 -12.42 -0.65
N ILE A 81 13.45 -12.10 -1.12
CA ILE A 81 14.07 -12.85 -2.22
C ILE A 81 14.97 -13.99 -1.75
N ILE A 82 15.22 -14.09 -0.44
CA ILE A 82 16.05 -15.14 0.18
C ILE A 82 15.17 -16.19 0.86
N TYR A 83 14.13 -15.76 1.56
CA TYR A 83 13.21 -16.60 2.30
C TYR A 83 11.81 -16.56 1.71
N GLU A 84 11.05 -17.60 1.93
CA GLU A 84 9.66 -17.68 1.51
C GLU A 84 8.75 -18.02 2.69
N PRO A 85 7.50 -17.53 2.64
CA PRO A 85 6.48 -17.84 3.62
C PRO A 85 5.65 -19.08 3.21
N LEU A 86 4.75 -19.53 4.07
CA LEU A 86 3.75 -20.54 3.70
C LEU A 86 2.82 -20.03 2.62
N PHE A 87 2.37 -18.79 2.75
CA PHE A 87 1.55 -18.08 1.77
C PHE A 87 2.18 -16.73 1.45
N GLN A 88 1.93 -16.22 0.26
CA GLN A 88 2.39 -14.89 -0.17
C GLN A 88 1.24 -14.10 -0.76
N LEU A 89 1.42 -12.78 -0.90
CA LEU A 89 0.45 -11.92 -1.55
C LEU A 89 0.91 -11.58 -2.96
N THR A 90 -0.05 -11.56 -3.89
CA THR A 90 0.12 -11.00 -5.23
C THR A 90 0.26 -9.47 -5.18
N SER A 91 0.51 -8.85 -6.33
CA SER A 91 0.58 -7.38 -6.45
C SER A 91 -0.74 -6.68 -6.11
N ASP A 92 -1.87 -7.36 -6.22
CA ASP A 92 -3.21 -6.88 -5.85
C ASP A 92 -3.71 -7.43 -4.49
N TYR A 93 -2.77 -7.91 -3.65
CA TYR A 93 -3.02 -8.40 -2.27
C TYR A 93 -3.90 -9.65 -2.17
N LYS A 94 -3.99 -10.44 -3.23
CA LYS A 94 -4.61 -11.75 -3.20
C LYS A 94 -3.64 -12.76 -2.58
N LEU A 95 -4.16 -13.67 -1.75
CA LEU A 95 -3.34 -14.72 -1.13
C LEU A 95 -3.05 -15.84 -2.12
N GLU A 96 -1.79 -16.24 -2.21
CA GLU A 96 -1.32 -17.40 -2.98
C GLU A 96 -0.52 -18.37 -2.12
N LYS A 97 -0.59 -19.64 -2.47
CA LYS A 97 0.26 -20.68 -1.86
C LYS A 97 1.72 -20.46 -2.28
N CYS A 98 2.65 -20.59 -1.33
CA CYS A 98 4.09 -20.49 -1.58
C CYS A 98 4.81 -21.78 -1.13
N LEU A 99 5.16 -21.92 0.14
CA LEU A 99 5.68 -23.17 0.69
C LEU A 99 4.56 -24.15 1.10
N ALA A 100 3.34 -23.66 1.30
CA ALA A 100 2.17 -24.48 1.47
C ALA A 100 1.72 -25.05 0.11
N LYS A 101 1.57 -26.36 0.02
CA LYS A 101 1.02 -27.06 -1.14
C LYS A 101 -0.52 -27.02 -1.16
N ASP A 102 -1.11 -27.14 0.03
CA ASP A 102 -2.56 -27.07 0.23
C ASP A 102 -2.91 -26.72 1.67
N TRP A 103 -4.16 -26.34 1.92
CA TRP A 103 -4.64 -26.05 3.26
C TRP A 103 -6.15 -26.22 3.38
N ALA A 104 -6.65 -26.45 4.61
CA ALA A 104 -8.06 -26.51 4.90
C ALA A 104 -8.36 -26.00 6.32
N LYS A 105 -9.41 -25.20 6.46
CA LYS A 105 -10.05 -24.89 7.74
C LYS A 105 -10.96 -26.07 8.09
N THR A 106 -10.61 -26.85 9.13
CA THR A 106 -11.33 -28.07 9.52
C THR A 106 -12.31 -27.84 10.66
N ALA A 107 -12.17 -26.72 11.38
CA ALA A 107 -13.11 -26.20 12.36
C ALA A 107 -12.88 -24.68 12.47
N GLU A 108 -13.73 -23.97 13.21
CA GLU A 108 -13.64 -22.51 13.38
C GLU A 108 -12.23 -22.03 13.76
N ASN A 109 -11.54 -22.81 14.59
CA ASN A 109 -10.21 -22.50 15.11
C ASN A 109 -9.13 -23.53 14.74
N LYS A 110 -9.35 -24.39 13.72
CA LYS A 110 -8.40 -25.46 13.34
C LYS A 110 -8.09 -25.45 11.87
N TYR A 111 -6.80 -25.45 11.57
CA TYR A 111 -6.26 -25.46 10.22
C TYR A 111 -5.33 -26.66 10.00
N LEU A 112 -5.46 -27.32 8.86
CA LEU A 112 -4.48 -28.26 8.33
C LEU A 112 -3.74 -27.59 7.18
N ILE A 113 -2.41 -27.64 7.20
CA ILE A 113 -1.57 -27.07 6.15
C ILE A 113 -0.61 -28.14 5.67
N LYS A 114 -0.68 -28.44 4.39
CA LYS A 114 0.21 -29.37 3.70
C LYS A 114 1.40 -28.60 3.14
N ILE A 115 2.60 -28.97 3.52
CA ILE A 115 3.86 -28.37 3.11
C ILE A 115 4.36 -29.05 1.82
N ASP A 116 4.93 -28.27 0.90
CA ASP A 116 5.58 -28.83 -0.29
C ASP A 116 7.03 -29.25 0.02
N THR A 117 7.19 -30.46 0.52
CA THR A 117 8.49 -31.04 0.88
C THR A 117 9.39 -31.35 -0.32
N SER A 118 8.95 -31.09 -1.56
CA SER A 118 9.81 -31.16 -2.76
C SER A 118 10.66 -29.92 -2.94
N ILE A 119 10.31 -28.80 -2.26
CA ILE A 119 11.08 -27.56 -2.25
C ILE A 119 12.38 -27.77 -1.49
N LYS A 120 13.46 -27.16 -1.99
CA LYS A 120 14.79 -27.26 -1.40
C LYS A 120 15.26 -25.93 -0.84
N TRP A 121 15.96 -26.03 0.27
CA TRP A 121 16.81 -24.97 0.79
C TRP A 121 18.00 -24.72 -0.14
N SER A 122 18.63 -23.56 -0.01
CA SER A 122 19.81 -23.20 -0.82
C SER A 122 21.03 -24.10 -0.57
N ASP A 123 21.04 -24.88 0.51
CA ASP A 123 22.05 -25.89 0.80
C ASP A 123 21.73 -27.29 0.21
N GLY A 124 20.59 -27.43 -0.51
CA GLY A 124 20.15 -28.67 -1.16
C GLY A 124 19.30 -29.60 -0.29
N ASN A 125 19.15 -29.36 1.02
CA ASN A 125 18.23 -30.12 1.86
C ASN A 125 16.78 -29.81 1.50
N ASN A 126 15.89 -30.75 1.76
CA ASN A 126 14.45 -30.53 1.52
C ASN A 126 13.81 -29.75 2.67
N LEU A 127 12.83 -28.91 2.31
CA LEU A 127 11.91 -28.31 3.26
C LEU A 127 11.13 -29.39 4.02
N SER A 128 10.89 -29.22 5.29
CA SER A 128 10.16 -30.14 6.15
C SER A 128 9.14 -29.45 7.04
N VAL A 129 8.21 -30.21 7.60
CA VAL A 129 7.27 -29.70 8.61
C VAL A 129 8.00 -29.21 9.87
N ASP A 130 9.16 -29.77 10.18
CA ASP A 130 9.96 -29.36 11.35
C ASP A 130 10.50 -27.94 11.19
N ASP A 131 10.78 -27.47 9.98
CA ASP A 131 11.22 -26.10 9.73
C ASP A 131 10.09 -25.10 10.07
N VAL A 132 8.86 -25.43 9.72
CA VAL A 132 7.68 -24.61 10.02
C VAL A 132 7.40 -24.58 11.53
N ILE A 133 7.43 -25.74 12.19
CA ILE A 133 7.25 -25.85 13.65
C ILE A 133 8.35 -25.03 14.36
N PHE A 134 9.61 -25.25 14.00
CA PHE A 134 10.76 -24.54 14.53
C PHE A 134 10.60 -23.01 14.40
N THR A 135 10.15 -22.54 13.23
CA THR A 135 9.95 -21.12 12.96
C THR A 135 8.90 -20.51 13.88
N ILE A 136 7.73 -21.12 14.01
CA ILE A 136 6.63 -20.62 14.84
C ILE A 136 7.00 -20.67 16.32
N GLU A 137 7.65 -21.75 16.80
CA GLU A 137 8.09 -21.88 18.18
C GLU A 137 9.15 -20.85 18.59
N ASN A 138 10.06 -20.48 17.68
CA ASN A 138 11.05 -19.44 17.96
C ASN A 138 10.43 -18.04 17.83
N LEU A 139 9.56 -17.81 16.85
CA LEU A 139 8.86 -16.54 16.70
C LEU A 139 8.04 -16.17 17.95
N SER A 140 7.46 -17.16 18.64
CA SER A 140 6.71 -16.93 19.89
C SER A 140 7.56 -16.46 21.08
N LYS A 141 8.89 -16.56 20.98
CA LYS A 141 9.83 -16.27 22.08
C LYS A 141 10.65 -15.00 21.88
N ILE A 142 10.46 -14.29 20.77
CA ILE A 142 11.26 -13.13 20.40
C ILE A 142 10.38 -11.89 20.19
N ASP A 143 10.98 -10.71 20.28
CA ASP A 143 10.35 -9.45 19.86
C ASP A 143 10.51 -9.29 18.34
N SER A 144 9.49 -9.68 17.61
CA SER A 144 9.44 -9.68 16.15
C SER A 144 8.29 -8.85 15.62
N ILE A 145 8.48 -8.25 14.43
CA ILE A 145 7.39 -7.60 13.68
C ILE A 145 6.28 -8.60 13.27
N TYR A 146 6.57 -9.89 13.28
CA TYR A 146 5.64 -10.96 12.93
C TYR A 146 4.95 -11.61 14.14
N LEU A 147 5.19 -11.12 15.36
CA LEU A 147 4.60 -11.71 16.58
C LEU A 147 3.08 -11.70 16.53
N GLU A 148 2.49 -10.63 16.00
CA GLU A 148 1.03 -10.50 15.86
C GLU A 148 0.44 -11.54 14.90
N ASN A 149 1.20 -11.99 13.90
CA ASN A 149 0.77 -13.02 12.95
C ASN A 149 0.46 -14.37 13.62
N ILE A 150 1.17 -14.69 14.70
CA ILE A 150 1.02 -15.98 15.41
C ILE A 150 0.28 -15.84 16.74
N ARG A 151 -0.16 -14.65 17.11
CA ARG A 151 -0.73 -14.34 18.45
C ARG A 151 -1.83 -15.31 18.87
N HIS A 152 -2.66 -15.75 17.95
CA HIS A 152 -3.77 -16.64 18.20
C HIS A 152 -3.43 -18.12 18.09
N ILE A 153 -2.21 -18.49 17.69
CA ILE A 153 -1.79 -19.91 17.64
C ILE A 153 -1.50 -20.39 19.06
N THR A 154 -2.28 -21.35 19.54
CA THR A 154 -2.08 -21.99 20.84
C THR A 154 -1.32 -23.33 20.73
N GLU A 155 -1.50 -24.01 19.59
CA GLU A 155 -0.82 -25.29 19.36
C GLU A 155 -0.41 -25.43 17.89
N ILE A 156 0.78 -26.00 17.70
CA ILE A 156 1.25 -26.47 16.40
C ILE A 156 1.68 -27.94 16.54
N ASN A 157 1.10 -28.80 15.72
CA ASN A 157 1.36 -30.24 15.80
C ASN A 157 1.68 -30.81 14.42
N ARG A 158 2.69 -31.69 14.35
CA ARG A 158 2.91 -32.55 13.20
C ARG A 158 1.75 -33.55 13.10
N VAL A 159 1.13 -33.66 11.93
CA VAL A 159 0.12 -34.68 11.63
C VAL A 159 0.78 -35.87 10.91
N ASP A 160 1.60 -35.58 9.92
CA ASP A 160 2.40 -36.52 9.14
C ASP A 160 3.68 -35.86 8.60
N ASP A 161 4.39 -36.49 7.67
CA ASP A 161 5.68 -36.00 7.17
C ASP A 161 5.57 -34.72 6.35
N ASN A 162 4.37 -34.34 5.91
CA ASN A 162 4.16 -33.14 5.10
C ASN A 162 2.99 -32.26 5.58
N THR A 163 2.36 -32.59 6.70
CA THR A 163 1.16 -31.87 7.18
C THR A 163 1.32 -31.42 8.62
N ILE A 164 1.02 -30.16 8.88
CA ILE A 164 0.89 -29.60 10.23
C ILE A 164 -0.57 -29.27 10.53
N ARG A 165 -0.91 -29.29 11.83
CA ARG A 165 -2.15 -28.76 12.37
C ARG A 165 -1.85 -27.54 13.22
N LEU A 166 -2.59 -26.45 12.96
CA LEU A 166 -2.63 -25.27 13.81
C LEU A 166 -3.95 -25.23 14.56
N ILE A 167 -3.90 -24.93 15.86
CA ILE A 167 -5.07 -24.67 16.70
C ILE A 167 -4.97 -23.24 17.22
N LEU A 168 -6.06 -22.50 17.09
CA LEU A 168 -6.16 -21.12 17.54
C LEU A 168 -6.98 -21.04 18.83
N ASP A 169 -6.79 -20.00 19.63
CA ASP A 169 -7.59 -19.71 20.83
C ASP A 169 -9.02 -19.25 20.52
N GLN A 170 -9.25 -18.75 19.31
CA GLN A 170 -10.56 -18.29 18.82
C GLN A 170 -10.64 -18.38 17.30
N GLU A 171 -11.83 -18.16 16.74
CA GLU A 171 -11.98 -17.97 15.30
C GLU A 171 -11.29 -16.66 14.87
N VAL A 172 -10.41 -16.74 13.88
CA VAL A 172 -9.76 -15.59 13.25
C VAL A 172 -10.13 -15.61 11.77
N PRO A 173 -10.96 -14.67 11.30
CA PRO A 173 -11.33 -14.60 9.88
C PRO A 173 -10.09 -14.39 9.00
N PHE A 174 -9.99 -15.16 7.91
CA PHE A 174 -8.86 -15.12 6.97
C PHE A 174 -7.50 -15.33 7.65
N PHE A 175 -7.44 -16.26 8.61
CA PHE A 175 -6.21 -16.53 9.37
C PHE A 175 -5.03 -16.91 8.48
N GLU A 176 -5.25 -17.54 7.33
CA GLU A 176 -4.23 -17.90 6.35
C GLU A 176 -3.40 -16.68 5.88
N TYR A 177 -3.98 -15.47 5.88
CA TYR A 177 -3.25 -14.23 5.61
C TYR A 177 -2.22 -13.89 6.70
N ASN A 178 -2.31 -14.48 7.87
CA ASN A 178 -1.31 -14.32 8.91
C ASN A 178 -0.05 -15.16 8.66
N LEU A 179 -0.12 -16.18 7.80
CA LEU A 179 0.98 -17.11 7.52
C LEU A 179 1.90 -16.65 6.38
N ILE A 180 2.10 -15.34 6.28
CA ILE A 180 2.94 -14.67 5.27
C ILE A 180 4.33 -14.29 5.79
N PHE A 181 4.72 -14.75 6.97
CA PHE A 181 6.06 -14.55 7.52
C PHE A 181 7.07 -15.59 6.98
N PRO A 182 8.36 -15.24 6.91
CA PRO A 182 9.41 -16.12 6.40
C PRO A 182 9.56 -17.39 7.22
N ILE A 183 9.75 -18.54 6.55
CA ILE A 183 10.10 -19.81 7.20
C ILE A 183 11.60 -19.96 7.21
N LEU A 184 12.16 -20.43 8.33
CA LEU A 184 13.59 -20.62 8.57
C LEU A 184 13.96 -22.10 8.61
N SER A 185 15.15 -22.44 8.12
CA SER A 185 15.66 -23.82 8.18
C SER A 185 16.07 -24.17 9.61
N LYS A 186 15.39 -25.16 10.23
CA LYS A 186 15.73 -25.69 11.54
C LYS A 186 17.20 -26.15 11.59
N LYS A 187 17.63 -26.85 10.55
CA LYS A 187 18.99 -27.39 10.45
C LYS A 187 20.06 -26.29 10.49
N ASN A 188 19.79 -25.12 9.90
CA ASN A 188 20.71 -24.00 9.88
C ASN A 188 20.98 -23.43 11.28
N TYR A 189 20.04 -23.58 12.19
CA TYR A 189 20.12 -23.09 13.59
C TYR A 189 20.45 -24.18 14.60
N GLU A 190 20.62 -25.42 14.16
CA GLU A 190 20.88 -26.55 15.07
C GLU A 190 22.18 -26.33 15.88
N GLY A 191 22.07 -26.43 17.20
CA GLY A 191 23.19 -26.22 18.11
C GLY A 191 23.66 -24.77 18.29
N GLN A 192 22.89 -23.79 17.77
CA GLN A 192 23.18 -22.38 17.88
C GLN A 192 22.10 -21.63 18.67
N ASP A 193 22.49 -20.51 19.25
CA ASP A 193 21.54 -19.56 19.81
C ASP A 193 20.76 -18.88 18.67
N PHE A 194 19.44 -18.78 18.80
CA PHE A 194 18.60 -18.24 17.75
C PHE A 194 18.81 -16.73 17.51
N ILE A 195 19.13 -15.98 18.59
CA ILE A 195 19.28 -14.52 18.52
C ILE A 195 20.72 -14.15 18.13
N TYR A 196 21.72 -14.81 18.70
CA TYR A 196 23.13 -14.44 18.58
C TYR A 196 23.95 -15.39 17.70
N GLY A 197 23.34 -16.45 17.18
CA GLY A 197 24.03 -17.45 16.37
C GLY A 197 24.53 -16.92 15.04
N SER A 198 25.61 -17.52 14.54
CA SER A 198 26.25 -17.15 13.27
C SER A 198 25.35 -17.38 12.04
N SER A 199 24.34 -18.24 12.16
CA SER A 199 23.33 -18.46 11.12
C SER A 199 22.56 -17.20 10.74
N ASN A 200 22.49 -16.20 11.61
CA ASN A 200 21.90 -14.90 11.33
C ASN A 200 22.71 -14.07 10.32
N ASN A 201 23.99 -14.41 10.11
CA ASN A 201 24.86 -13.76 9.12
C ASN A 201 24.97 -14.53 7.80
N ALA A 202 24.68 -15.83 7.82
CA ALA A 202 24.75 -16.71 6.67
C ALA A 202 23.44 -17.53 6.54
N PRO A 203 22.32 -16.85 6.29
CA PRO A 203 21.02 -17.51 6.24
C PRO A 203 20.90 -18.45 5.04
N ILE A 204 20.19 -19.56 5.28
CA ILE A 204 19.78 -20.54 4.27
C ILE A 204 18.29 -20.33 4.02
N GLY A 205 17.92 -20.01 2.79
CA GLY A 205 16.54 -19.76 2.37
C GLY A 205 16.10 -20.67 1.24
N THR A 206 14.79 -20.67 0.95
CA THR A 206 14.19 -21.36 -0.20
C THR A 206 13.98 -20.43 -1.38
N GLY A 207 14.27 -19.13 -1.22
CA GLY A 207 13.95 -18.08 -2.18
C GLY A 207 14.83 -18.05 -3.41
N LYS A 208 14.59 -17.08 -4.26
CA LYS A 208 15.20 -16.87 -5.59
C LYS A 208 16.72 -16.68 -5.53
N TYR A 209 17.21 -16.06 -4.44
CA TYR A 209 18.63 -15.77 -4.22
C TYR A 209 19.13 -16.33 -2.90
N LYS A 210 20.44 -16.59 -2.85
CA LYS A 210 21.16 -17.03 -1.64
C LYS A 210 22.30 -16.08 -1.32
N ILE A 211 22.65 -15.95 -0.05
CA ILE A 211 23.82 -15.18 0.38
C ILE A 211 25.07 -16.01 0.10
N THR A 212 26.03 -15.43 -0.61
CA THR A 212 27.36 -16.02 -0.83
C THR A 212 28.44 -15.31 -0.03
N GLN A 213 28.21 -14.04 0.34
CA GLN A 213 29.11 -13.27 1.18
C GLN A 213 28.33 -12.29 2.06
N ASN A 214 28.75 -12.13 3.32
CA ASN A 214 28.29 -11.08 4.22
C ASN A 214 29.48 -10.53 5.00
N SER A 215 29.90 -9.30 4.66
CA SER A 215 31.01 -8.59 5.28
C SER A 215 30.53 -7.39 6.08
N SER A 216 31.46 -6.61 6.68
CA SER A 216 31.16 -5.35 7.37
C SER A 216 30.44 -4.36 6.46
N ASP A 217 30.80 -4.29 5.18
CA ASP A 217 30.43 -3.21 4.27
C ASP A 217 29.40 -3.62 3.21
N SER A 218 29.28 -4.94 2.95
CA SER A 218 28.41 -5.43 1.89
C SER A 218 27.93 -6.86 2.09
N ILE A 219 26.83 -7.16 1.35
CA ILE A 219 26.27 -8.50 1.23
C ILE A 219 26.18 -8.81 -0.27
N ILE A 220 26.56 -10.03 -0.65
CA ILE A 220 26.44 -10.51 -2.03
C ILE A 220 25.42 -11.63 -2.06
N LEU A 221 24.44 -11.48 -2.95
CA LEU A 221 23.48 -12.52 -3.28
C LEU A 221 23.75 -13.02 -4.70
N GLU A 222 23.63 -14.33 -4.89
CA GLU A 222 23.66 -15.00 -6.18
C GLU A 222 22.40 -15.83 -6.37
N LYS A 223 22.10 -16.23 -7.61
CA LYS A 223 20.98 -17.12 -7.90
C LYS A 223 21.04 -18.36 -7.00
N ASN A 224 19.90 -18.77 -6.48
CA ASN A 224 19.77 -20.03 -5.79
C ASN A 224 19.51 -21.14 -6.81
N GLU A 225 20.49 -22.00 -7.05
CA GLU A 225 20.42 -23.08 -8.05
C GLU A 225 19.35 -24.13 -7.72
N ASN A 226 18.90 -24.17 -6.46
CA ASN A 226 17.81 -25.04 -6.01
C ASN A 226 16.43 -24.45 -6.26
N TYR A 227 16.34 -23.13 -6.58
CA TYR A 227 15.10 -22.48 -6.96
C TYR A 227 14.78 -22.79 -8.44
N LYS A 228 13.71 -23.57 -8.69
CA LYS A 228 13.35 -24.05 -10.04
C LYS A 228 12.00 -23.55 -10.53
N ARG A 229 11.37 -22.61 -9.79
CA ARG A 229 10.00 -22.16 -10.08
C ARG A 229 9.92 -20.97 -11.03
N ALA A 230 11.04 -20.28 -11.29
CA ALA A 230 11.17 -19.24 -12.30
C ALA A 230 12.60 -19.16 -12.85
N GLU A 231 12.73 -18.65 -14.06
CA GLU A 231 14.03 -18.23 -14.61
C GLU A 231 14.35 -16.81 -14.10
N LEU A 232 15.61 -16.58 -13.75
CA LEU A 232 16.08 -15.30 -13.23
C LEU A 232 17.06 -14.69 -14.21
N THR A 233 16.82 -13.46 -14.63
CA THR A 233 17.74 -12.72 -15.51
C THR A 233 18.94 -12.19 -14.73
N LEU A 234 18.71 -11.60 -13.55
CA LEU A 234 19.78 -11.10 -12.70
C LEU A 234 20.51 -12.26 -12.01
N GLU A 235 21.82 -12.32 -12.19
CA GLU A 235 22.67 -13.36 -11.61
C GLU A 235 23.19 -12.99 -10.23
N LYS A 236 23.37 -11.67 -9.98
CA LYS A 236 23.99 -11.15 -8.77
C LYS A 236 23.29 -9.91 -8.25
N ILE A 237 23.22 -9.80 -6.95
CA ILE A 237 22.75 -8.61 -6.24
C ILE A 237 23.83 -8.22 -5.22
N THR A 238 24.40 -7.03 -5.36
CA THR A 238 25.35 -6.48 -4.40
C THR A 238 24.65 -5.46 -3.52
N ILE A 239 24.67 -5.65 -2.21
CA ILE A 239 24.00 -4.81 -1.22
C ILE A 239 25.06 -4.08 -0.41
N SER A 240 25.12 -2.76 -0.48
CA SER A 240 26.02 -1.93 0.32
C SER A 240 25.35 -1.55 1.65
N LYS A 241 26.12 -1.58 2.74
CA LYS A 241 25.67 -1.15 4.06
C LYS A 241 26.05 0.31 4.30
N TYR A 242 25.12 1.11 4.80
CA TYR A 242 25.28 2.54 5.06
C TYR A 242 25.02 2.84 6.54
N SER A 243 25.71 3.84 7.08
CA SER A 243 25.55 4.26 8.47
C SER A 243 24.19 4.91 8.73
N ASN A 244 23.60 5.53 7.70
CA ASN A 244 22.29 6.19 7.80
C ASN A 244 21.59 6.29 6.43
N VAL A 245 20.31 6.60 6.46
CA VAL A 245 19.45 6.71 5.27
C VAL A 245 19.91 7.83 4.33
N GLY A 246 20.43 8.95 4.85
CA GLY A 246 20.93 10.06 4.03
C GLY A 246 22.11 9.67 3.16
N GLU A 247 23.05 8.88 3.69
CA GLU A 247 24.19 8.34 2.91
C GLU A 247 23.69 7.38 1.82
N MET A 248 22.71 6.54 2.11
CA MET A 248 22.09 5.64 1.13
C MET A 248 21.39 6.42 0.01
N TYR A 249 20.62 7.46 0.32
CA TYR A 249 19.98 8.32 -0.68
C TYR A 249 21.01 9.06 -1.55
N ASN A 250 22.09 9.56 -0.94
CA ASN A 250 23.18 10.18 -1.70
C ASN A 250 23.86 9.17 -2.63
N SER A 251 24.03 7.92 -2.21
CA SER A 251 24.58 6.86 -3.05
C SER A 251 23.67 6.50 -4.22
N PHE A 252 22.34 6.53 -4.03
CA PHE A 252 21.39 6.42 -5.13
C PHE A 252 21.50 7.57 -6.12
N LYS A 253 21.53 8.82 -5.63
CA LYS A 253 21.74 10.02 -6.45
C LYS A 253 23.01 9.95 -7.30
N LEU A 254 24.08 9.36 -6.77
CA LEU A 254 25.36 9.16 -7.46
C LEU A 254 25.40 7.91 -8.37
N GLY A 255 24.29 7.18 -8.49
CA GLY A 255 24.22 5.96 -9.30
C GLY A 255 25.03 4.77 -8.74
N LYS A 256 25.40 4.80 -7.44
CA LYS A 256 26.13 3.70 -6.79
C LYS A 256 25.23 2.55 -6.39
N ILE A 257 23.93 2.81 -6.18
CA ILE A 257 22.88 1.82 -6.00
C ILE A 257 21.73 2.09 -6.98
N ASP A 258 20.98 1.07 -7.32
CA ASP A 258 20.05 1.09 -8.44
C ASP A 258 18.60 1.32 -8.03
N LEU A 259 18.26 1.14 -6.74
CA LEU A 259 16.91 1.25 -6.25
C LEU A 259 16.87 1.67 -4.79
N ILE A 260 15.89 2.51 -4.45
CA ILE A 260 15.50 2.86 -3.08
C ILE A 260 13.98 2.82 -2.94
N THR A 261 13.52 2.62 -1.71
CA THR A 261 12.11 2.71 -1.33
C THR A 261 11.93 3.77 -0.26
N THR A 262 10.83 4.52 -0.30
CA THR A 262 10.62 5.60 0.65
C THR A 262 9.15 6.00 0.80
N ASN A 263 8.79 6.47 1.99
CA ASN A 263 7.57 7.24 2.27
C ASN A 263 7.90 8.69 2.66
N ASN A 264 9.13 9.13 2.47
CA ASN A 264 9.57 10.49 2.78
C ASN A 264 9.00 11.47 1.75
N ILE A 265 8.13 12.37 2.19
CA ILE A 265 7.51 13.41 1.34
C ILE A 265 8.51 14.42 0.78
N GLY A 266 9.68 14.57 1.40
CA GLY A 266 10.77 15.45 0.96
C GLY A 266 11.92 14.75 0.24
N ILE A 267 11.69 13.55 -0.32
CA ILE A 267 12.75 12.72 -0.92
C ILE A 267 13.54 13.46 -2.01
N GLU A 268 12.89 14.31 -2.80
CA GLU A 268 13.53 15.09 -3.86
C GLU A 268 14.63 16.05 -3.35
N ASN A 269 14.59 16.46 -2.09
CA ASN A 269 15.66 17.23 -1.46
C ASN A 269 16.97 16.44 -1.37
N TYR A 270 16.90 15.12 -1.35
CA TYR A 270 18.05 14.22 -1.27
C TYR A 270 18.50 13.72 -2.64
N ILE A 271 17.57 13.23 -3.47
CA ILE A 271 17.90 12.55 -4.73
C ILE A 271 17.72 13.42 -5.97
N GLY A 272 17.08 14.59 -5.84
CA GLY A 272 16.68 15.44 -6.97
C GLY A 272 15.35 15.00 -7.56
N THR A 273 14.97 15.63 -8.69
CA THR A 273 13.67 15.44 -9.34
C THR A 273 13.74 14.68 -10.66
N ILE A 274 14.96 14.42 -11.17
CA ILE A 274 15.22 13.80 -12.47
C ILE A 274 16.34 12.76 -12.37
N GLY A 275 16.46 11.92 -13.38
CA GLY A 275 17.54 10.94 -13.51
C GLY A 275 17.19 9.55 -12.99
N TYR A 276 15.91 9.30 -12.65
CA TYR A 276 15.42 8.01 -12.19
C TYR A 276 13.96 7.79 -12.59
N ASN A 277 13.53 6.53 -12.58
CA ASN A 277 12.13 6.15 -12.74
C ASN A 277 11.43 6.11 -11.37
N LYS A 278 10.13 6.39 -11.36
CA LYS A 278 9.28 6.31 -10.18
C LYS A 278 8.16 5.31 -10.37
N ALA A 279 7.93 4.49 -9.36
CA ALA A 279 6.68 3.78 -9.17
C ALA A 279 6.08 4.24 -7.84
N GLU A 280 4.82 4.64 -7.85
CA GLU A 280 4.17 5.29 -6.70
C GLU A 280 2.85 4.61 -6.36
N THR A 281 2.58 4.45 -5.07
CA THR A 281 1.28 3.99 -4.57
C THR A 281 0.99 4.56 -3.19
N ASN A 282 -0.20 4.31 -2.68
CA ASN A 282 -0.53 4.59 -1.29
C ASN A 282 0.34 3.73 -0.37
N GLY A 283 0.75 4.33 0.74
CA GLY A 283 1.21 3.56 1.89
C GLY A 283 0.02 2.93 2.63
N ARG A 284 0.29 2.40 3.81
CA ARG A 284 -0.70 1.66 4.59
C ARG A 284 -1.23 2.41 5.81
N GLU A 285 -0.71 3.59 6.09
CA GLU A 285 -1.23 4.48 7.11
C GLU A 285 -2.43 5.23 6.51
N PHE A 286 -3.61 4.95 7.01
CA PHE A 286 -4.87 5.44 6.50
C PHE A 286 -5.56 6.33 7.53
N ASP A 287 -5.80 7.58 7.19
CA ASP A 287 -6.53 8.54 8.01
C ASP A 287 -7.99 8.69 7.55
N PHE A 288 -8.89 8.75 8.51
CA PHE A 288 -10.33 8.84 8.29
C PHE A 288 -11.05 9.55 9.43
N LEU A 289 -12.28 9.98 9.18
CA LEU A 289 -13.21 10.38 10.21
C LEU A 289 -14.07 9.18 10.61
N ALA A 290 -13.98 8.77 11.87
CA ALA A 290 -14.98 7.90 12.45
C ALA A 290 -16.21 8.74 12.85
N ILE A 291 -17.39 8.25 12.49
CA ILE A 291 -18.68 8.91 12.71
C ILE A 291 -19.48 8.11 13.72
N ASN A 292 -20.00 8.77 14.74
CA ASN A 292 -20.93 8.15 15.68
C ASN A 292 -22.35 8.14 15.11
N THR A 293 -22.75 7.03 14.49
CA THR A 293 -24.09 6.88 13.91
C THR A 293 -25.21 6.76 14.93
N GLN A 294 -24.90 6.67 16.23
CA GLN A 294 -25.88 6.75 17.31
C GLN A 294 -26.35 8.19 17.59
N ASN A 295 -25.64 9.21 17.08
CA ASN A 295 -26.09 10.58 17.09
C ASN A 295 -27.34 10.71 16.19
N GLN A 296 -28.41 11.31 16.69
CA GLN A 296 -29.72 11.38 16.00
C GLN A 296 -29.67 12.10 14.63
N VAL A 297 -28.74 13.02 14.43
CA VAL A 297 -28.53 13.72 13.15
C VAL A 297 -27.63 12.88 12.24
N LEU A 298 -26.53 12.35 12.76
CA LEU A 298 -25.60 11.48 12.02
C LEU A 298 -26.15 10.07 11.76
N ALA A 299 -27.27 9.67 12.37
CA ALA A 299 -28.03 8.48 11.98
C ALA A 299 -28.54 8.57 10.53
N ASN A 300 -28.79 9.78 10.01
CA ASN A 300 -29.17 10.01 8.63
C ASN A 300 -27.95 9.87 7.70
N LYS A 301 -28.02 8.91 6.78
CA LYS A 301 -26.92 8.69 5.81
C LYS A 301 -26.70 9.89 4.89
N GLU A 302 -27.75 10.61 4.54
CA GLU A 302 -27.67 11.79 3.67
C GLU A 302 -26.85 12.91 4.32
N VAL A 303 -26.94 13.06 5.64
CA VAL A 303 -26.09 14.00 6.38
C VAL A 303 -24.62 13.56 6.30
N ARG A 304 -24.34 12.25 6.45
CA ARG A 304 -22.98 11.72 6.32
C ARG A 304 -22.43 11.84 4.91
N GLN A 305 -23.27 11.62 3.89
CA GLN A 305 -22.94 11.84 2.47
C GLN A 305 -22.63 13.31 2.21
N ALA A 306 -23.44 14.24 2.72
CA ALA A 306 -23.20 15.68 2.60
C ALA A 306 -21.86 16.08 3.25
N ILE A 307 -21.55 15.58 4.45
CA ILE A 307 -20.27 15.80 5.12
C ILE A 307 -19.12 15.30 4.24
N SER A 308 -19.23 14.10 3.65
CA SER A 308 -18.19 13.53 2.80
C SER A 308 -17.92 14.38 1.55
N ARG A 309 -18.98 14.95 0.94
CA ARG A 309 -18.90 15.83 -0.24
C ARG A 309 -18.36 17.22 0.08
N ALA A 310 -18.53 17.68 1.32
CA ALA A 310 -18.06 18.99 1.77
C ALA A 310 -16.56 19.01 2.15
N ILE A 311 -15.87 17.86 2.25
CA ILE A 311 -14.45 17.79 2.63
C ILE A 311 -13.57 17.79 1.40
N ASN A 312 -12.71 18.81 1.28
CA ASN A 312 -11.73 18.96 0.20
C ASN A 312 -10.43 18.21 0.53
N ARG A 313 -10.40 16.91 0.25
CA ARG A 313 -9.25 16.01 0.49
C ARG A 313 -8.00 16.45 -0.26
N GLU A 314 -8.15 16.89 -1.51
CA GLU A 314 -7.04 17.35 -2.35
C GLU A 314 -6.39 18.62 -1.77
N SER A 315 -7.19 19.54 -1.28
CA SER A 315 -6.70 20.75 -0.61
C SER A 315 -5.94 20.42 0.67
N ILE A 316 -6.44 19.47 1.48
CA ILE A 316 -5.75 19.01 2.69
C ILE A 316 -4.40 18.40 2.32
N ILE A 317 -4.36 17.49 1.34
CA ILE A 317 -3.13 16.84 0.88
C ILE A 317 -2.12 17.88 0.38
N SER A 318 -2.57 18.85 -0.40
CA SER A 318 -1.71 19.91 -0.92
C SER A 318 -1.12 20.77 0.19
N GLN A 319 -1.95 21.24 1.14
CA GLN A 319 -1.53 22.16 2.18
C GLN A 319 -0.69 21.52 3.28
N VAL A 320 -1.04 20.28 3.67
CA VAL A 320 -0.39 19.62 4.82
C VAL A 320 0.77 18.72 4.39
N TYR A 321 0.64 18.06 3.24
CA TYR A 321 1.60 17.04 2.79
C TYR A 321 2.31 17.40 1.47
N GLY A 322 2.18 18.65 0.99
CA GLY A 322 2.83 19.06 -0.26
C GLY A 322 2.43 18.21 -1.48
N GLY A 323 1.24 17.63 -1.48
CA GLY A 323 0.75 16.78 -2.56
C GLY A 323 1.27 15.34 -2.55
N LYS A 324 2.00 14.92 -1.50
CA LYS A 324 2.66 13.61 -1.45
C LYS A 324 1.82 12.48 -0.80
N TYR A 325 0.65 12.81 -0.26
CA TYR A 325 -0.34 11.82 0.16
C TYR A 325 -1.33 11.56 -0.97
N ARG A 326 -2.11 10.49 -0.85
CA ARG A 326 -3.13 10.12 -1.83
C ARG A 326 -4.50 10.01 -1.19
N THR A 327 -5.52 10.43 -1.91
CA THR A 327 -6.91 10.22 -1.48
C THR A 327 -7.21 8.74 -1.39
N GLN A 328 -7.74 8.32 -0.25
CA GLN A 328 -8.21 6.96 -0.03
C GLN A 328 -9.51 7.02 0.77
N ASP A 329 -10.52 6.31 0.31
CA ASP A 329 -11.87 6.37 0.87
C ASP A 329 -12.30 5.07 1.54
N TYR A 330 -11.47 4.01 1.49
CA TYR A 330 -11.84 2.68 1.96
C TYR A 330 -10.69 1.95 2.66
N PHE A 331 -11.02 0.91 3.44
CA PHE A 331 -10.12 0.20 4.35
C PHE A 331 -9.28 -0.93 3.72
N LEU A 332 -9.35 -1.10 2.41
CA LEU A 332 -8.47 -2.01 1.67
C LEU A 332 -7.38 -1.23 0.95
N ASP A 333 -6.21 -1.85 0.80
CA ASP A 333 -5.09 -1.26 0.08
C ASP A 333 -5.48 -0.87 -1.34
N TYR A 334 -4.86 0.18 -1.87
CA TYR A 334 -5.07 0.61 -3.24
C TYR A 334 -4.76 -0.51 -4.24
N GLY A 335 -5.69 -0.78 -5.16
CA GLY A 335 -5.57 -1.86 -6.12
C GLY A 335 -5.84 -3.26 -5.55
N ASN A 336 -6.33 -3.37 -4.31
CA ASN A 336 -6.73 -4.66 -3.74
C ASN A 336 -7.83 -5.31 -4.58
N TRP A 337 -7.69 -6.60 -4.87
CA TRP A 337 -8.59 -7.37 -5.71
C TRP A 337 -10.05 -7.44 -5.20
N LEU A 338 -10.27 -7.12 -3.92
CA LEU A 338 -11.58 -7.07 -3.26
C LEU A 338 -12.12 -5.64 -3.07
N GLN A 339 -11.44 -4.62 -3.60
CA GLN A 339 -11.74 -3.22 -3.31
C GLN A 339 -13.15 -2.78 -3.74
N GLY A 340 -13.70 -3.38 -4.80
CA GLY A 340 -14.97 -2.96 -5.41
C GLY A 340 -14.92 -1.56 -6.04
N ASP A 341 -16.08 -1.06 -6.47
CA ASP A 341 -16.18 0.22 -7.15
C ASP A 341 -16.14 1.40 -6.18
N LYS A 342 -15.29 2.38 -6.47
CA LYS A 342 -15.15 3.60 -5.68
C LYS A 342 -16.38 4.49 -5.84
N ALA A 343 -16.88 5.05 -4.74
CA ALA A 343 -17.89 6.12 -4.79
C ALA A 343 -17.28 7.44 -5.28
N ASP A 344 -18.12 8.30 -5.83
CA ASP A 344 -17.75 9.70 -6.07
C ASP A 344 -17.71 10.46 -4.73
N THR A 345 -16.51 10.64 -4.21
CA THR A 345 -16.22 11.41 -2.98
C THR A 345 -15.55 12.75 -3.31
N SER A 346 -15.60 13.21 -4.58
CA SER A 346 -15.01 14.48 -4.97
C SER A 346 -15.65 15.64 -4.21
N TYR A 347 -14.82 16.61 -3.82
CA TYR A 347 -15.27 17.81 -3.13
C TYR A 347 -16.24 18.61 -3.98
N ASN A 348 -17.41 18.91 -3.43
CA ASN A 348 -18.40 19.77 -4.05
C ASN A 348 -19.37 20.31 -3.00
N THR A 349 -19.18 21.55 -2.59
CA THR A 349 -20.01 22.21 -1.58
C THR A 349 -21.46 22.37 -2.03
N ASP A 350 -21.71 22.67 -3.30
CA ASP A 350 -23.09 22.83 -3.82
C ASP A 350 -23.82 21.48 -3.79
N THR A 351 -23.15 20.39 -4.13
CA THR A 351 -23.72 19.04 -4.00
C THR A 351 -24.01 18.69 -2.55
N ALA A 352 -23.12 19.04 -1.61
CA ALA A 352 -23.35 18.79 -0.19
C ALA A 352 -24.59 19.55 0.33
N ILE A 353 -24.75 20.81 -0.07
CA ILE A 353 -25.93 21.64 0.23
C ILE A 353 -27.18 21.02 -0.38
N GLN A 354 -27.14 20.64 -1.65
CA GLN A 354 -28.27 20.04 -2.37
C GLN A 354 -28.76 18.74 -1.71
N ILE A 355 -27.80 17.87 -1.27
CA ILE A 355 -28.13 16.64 -0.54
C ILE A 355 -28.93 16.97 0.72
N LEU A 356 -28.55 17.99 1.49
CA LEU A 356 -29.26 18.38 2.70
C LEU A 356 -30.65 18.92 2.38
N GLU A 357 -30.78 19.81 1.38
CA GLU A 357 -32.06 20.40 0.95
C GLU A 357 -33.04 19.34 0.46
N ASP A 358 -32.60 18.43 -0.42
CA ASP A 358 -33.41 17.34 -0.99
C ASP A 358 -33.95 16.39 0.09
N ASN A 359 -33.25 16.32 1.24
CA ASN A 359 -33.63 15.49 2.38
C ASN A 359 -34.31 16.28 3.52
N GLY A 360 -34.84 17.45 3.20
CA GLY A 360 -35.72 18.22 4.07
C GLY A 360 -35.02 19.04 5.15
N TRP A 361 -33.70 19.23 5.04
CA TRP A 361 -32.99 20.18 5.87
C TRP A 361 -33.13 21.59 5.32
N GLU A 362 -33.40 22.56 6.19
CA GLU A 362 -33.56 23.96 5.84
C GLU A 362 -32.46 24.81 6.46
N TYR A 363 -31.81 25.67 5.64
CA TYR A 363 -30.83 26.62 6.15
C TYR A 363 -31.50 27.89 6.65
N LYS A 364 -31.64 28.01 7.97
CA LYS A 364 -32.27 29.17 8.64
C LYS A 364 -31.45 29.61 9.85
N TYR A 365 -31.42 30.88 10.13
CA TYR A 365 -30.70 31.43 11.29
C TYR A 365 -29.21 31.03 11.32
N ASN A 366 -28.57 31.01 10.15
CA ASN A 366 -27.17 30.64 9.97
C ASN A 366 -26.83 29.19 10.43
N ARG A 367 -27.77 28.26 10.24
CA ARG A 367 -27.62 26.83 10.58
C ARG A 367 -28.59 25.97 9.81
N TRP A 368 -28.22 24.72 9.55
CA TRP A 368 -29.10 23.68 9.05
C TRP A 368 -29.99 23.16 10.18
N GLN A 369 -31.27 23.05 9.92
CA GLN A 369 -32.27 22.52 10.86
C GLN A 369 -33.34 21.70 10.16
N GLN A 370 -33.91 20.74 10.87
CA GLN A 370 -35.02 19.93 10.40
C GLN A 370 -35.93 19.58 11.60
N TYR A 371 -37.23 19.54 11.38
CA TYR A 371 -38.19 19.10 12.42
C TYR A 371 -38.40 17.59 12.32
N ILE A 372 -37.85 16.83 13.26
CA ILE A 372 -37.88 15.37 13.31
C ILE A 372 -38.37 14.93 14.68
N ASN A 373 -39.32 13.98 14.70
CA ASN A 373 -39.82 13.39 15.94
C ASN A 373 -40.22 14.43 17.02
N TYR A 374 -41.05 15.38 16.61
CA TYR A 374 -41.59 16.46 17.46
C TYR A 374 -40.53 17.40 18.06
N SER A 375 -39.33 17.45 17.48
CA SER A 375 -38.27 18.38 17.91
C SER A 375 -37.48 18.91 16.73
N THR A 376 -36.97 20.16 16.87
CA THR A 376 -36.06 20.73 15.88
C THR A 376 -34.64 20.16 16.10
N LYS A 377 -34.11 19.45 15.12
CA LYS A 377 -32.73 19.00 15.07
C LYS A 377 -31.87 20.03 14.35
N ILE A 378 -30.66 20.23 14.80
CA ILE A 378 -29.72 21.20 14.28
C ILE A 378 -28.43 20.47 13.93
N ILE A 379 -27.85 20.79 12.75
CA ILE A 379 -26.53 20.29 12.38
C ILE A 379 -25.47 21.14 13.08
N ASN A 380 -24.90 20.58 14.13
CA ASN A 380 -23.76 21.13 14.87
C ASN A 380 -23.01 19.96 15.49
N PHE A 381 -21.80 19.67 15.02
CA PHE A 381 -21.06 18.48 15.40
C PHE A 381 -19.81 18.80 16.19
N LYS A 382 -19.49 17.96 17.13
CA LYS A 382 -18.23 17.91 17.83
C LYS A 382 -17.23 17.07 17.01
N LEU A 383 -16.15 17.71 16.52
CA LEU A 383 -15.02 17.03 15.89
C LEU A 383 -13.87 16.94 16.89
N VAL A 384 -13.49 15.73 17.25
CA VAL A 384 -12.39 15.47 18.19
C VAL A 384 -11.11 15.18 17.42
N VAL A 385 -9.99 15.75 17.89
CA VAL A 385 -8.65 15.49 17.39
C VAL A 385 -7.64 15.41 18.54
N GLN A 386 -6.61 14.58 18.41
CA GLN A 386 -5.53 14.45 19.38
C GLN A 386 -4.63 15.70 19.35
N ALA A 387 -4.54 16.43 20.46
CA ALA A 387 -3.82 17.72 20.52
C ALA A 387 -2.31 17.58 20.31
N SER A 388 -1.70 16.46 20.71
CA SER A 388 -0.28 16.18 20.53
C SER A 388 0.11 15.89 19.07
N ASN A 389 -0.86 15.59 18.19
CA ASN A 389 -0.62 15.39 16.76
C ASN A 389 -0.92 16.68 15.98
N GLU A 390 0.08 17.55 15.90
CA GLU A 390 -0.04 18.86 15.24
C GLU A 390 -0.51 18.77 13.78
N THR A 391 -0.07 17.72 13.06
CA THR A 391 -0.49 17.47 11.68
C THR A 391 -1.99 17.21 11.60
N ARG A 392 -2.54 16.32 12.44
CA ARG A 392 -3.98 16.05 12.49
C ARG A 392 -4.78 17.25 13.00
N VAL A 393 -4.20 18.08 13.88
CA VAL A 393 -4.84 19.34 14.31
C VAL A 393 -5.00 20.28 13.12
N ALA A 394 -3.97 20.47 12.29
CA ALA A 394 -4.05 21.28 11.06
C ALA A 394 -5.09 20.72 10.07
N ILE A 395 -5.15 19.40 9.90
CA ILE A 395 -6.16 18.74 9.07
C ILE A 395 -7.57 19.00 9.60
N ALA A 396 -7.78 18.87 10.91
CA ALA A 396 -9.08 19.09 11.54
C ALA A 396 -9.55 20.55 11.42
N ASP A 397 -8.64 21.53 11.50
CA ASP A 397 -8.93 22.94 11.26
C ASP A 397 -9.40 23.19 9.81
N ILE A 398 -8.77 22.54 8.80
CA ILE A 398 -9.18 22.63 7.39
C ILE A 398 -10.54 21.94 7.19
N ILE A 399 -10.76 20.75 7.74
CA ILE A 399 -12.05 20.05 7.68
C ILE A 399 -13.17 20.91 8.27
N LYS A 400 -12.94 21.51 9.43
CA LYS A 400 -13.89 22.44 10.06
C LYS A 400 -14.23 23.58 9.10
N SER A 401 -13.24 24.23 8.50
CA SER A 401 -13.46 25.32 7.53
C SER A 401 -14.30 24.86 6.34
N ASN A 402 -13.97 23.71 5.73
CA ASN A 402 -14.71 23.17 4.60
C ASN A 402 -16.18 22.85 4.95
N LEU A 403 -16.44 22.27 6.13
CA LEU A 403 -17.80 21.97 6.56
C LEU A 403 -18.60 23.25 6.84
N GLU A 404 -17.97 24.27 7.42
CA GLU A 404 -18.60 25.56 7.68
C GLU A 404 -18.93 26.36 6.40
N GLU A 405 -18.19 26.16 5.30
CA GLU A 405 -18.51 26.68 3.97
C GLU A 405 -19.84 26.09 3.44
N ALA A 406 -20.15 24.84 3.75
CA ALA A 406 -21.44 24.21 3.47
C ALA A 406 -22.52 24.53 4.53
N GLY A 407 -22.24 25.44 5.47
CA GLY A 407 -23.14 25.79 6.59
C GLY A 407 -23.24 24.74 7.69
N ILE A 408 -22.43 23.68 7.65
CA ILE A 408 -22.36 22.63 8.67
C ILE A 408 -21.49 23.12 9.82
N LYS A 409 -22.09 23.39 10.99
CA LYS A 409 -21.37 23.91 12.15
C LYS A 409 -20.52 22.81 12.80
N VAL A 410 -19.29 23.16 13.16
CA VAL A 410 -18.34 22.25 13.80
C VAL A 410 -17.68 22.87 15.02
N THR A 411 -17.76 22.20 16.14
CA THR A 411 -17.00 22.51 17.36
C THR A 411 -15.77 21.60 17.41
N LEU A 412 -14.59 22.16 17.22
CA LEU A 412 -13.32 21.42 17.28
C LEU A 412 -12.88 21.22 18.73
N VAL A 413 -12.63 19.97 19.12
CA VAL A 413 -12.11 19.59 20.44
C VAL A 413 -10.70 19.02 20.28
N LYS A 414 -9.70 19.79 20.72
CA LYS A 414 -8.28 19.36 20.78
C LYS A 414 -8.07 18.65 22.12
N ALA A 415 -8.14 17.32 22.11
CA ALA A 415 -8.12 16.49 23.31
C ALA A 415 -6.69 16.08 23.68
N THR A 416 -6.35 16.04 24.97
CA THR A 416 -5.12 15.40 25.43
C THR A 416 -5.13 13.91 25.09
N ASP A 417 -3.96 13.24 25.13
CA ASP A 417 -3.87 11.82 24.73
C ASP A 417 -4.82 10.91 25.53
N ASN A 418 -4.91 11.11 26.85
CA ASN A 418 -5.82 10.35 27.69
C ASN A 418 -7.31 10.66 27.39
N GLN A 419 -7.63 11.92 27.12
CA GLN A 419 -8.99 12.30 26.74
C GLN A 419 -9.34 11.75 25.35
N TYR A 420 -8.39 11.82 24.40
CA TYR A 420 -8.58 11.29 23.06
C TYR A 420 -8.86 9.78 23.09
N GLN A 421 -8.06 9.02 23.86
CA GLN A 421 -8.31 7.60 24.05
C GLN A 421 -9.68 7.34 24.70
N SER A 422 -10.06 8.12 25.72
CA SER A 422 -11.39 8.00 26.34
C SER A 422 -12.53 8.32 25.37
N TYR A 423 -12.34 9.27 24.44
CA TYR A 423 -13.32 9.52 23.38
C TYR A 423 -13.49 8.32 22.46
N LEU A 424 -12.38 7.68 22.05
CA LEU A 424 -12.41 6.47 21.22
C LEU A 424 -13.11 5.30 21.94
N ASP A 425 -12.68 4.98 23.16
CA ASP A 425 -13.16 3.82 23.93
C ASP A 425 -14.65 3.92 24.25
N ASN A 426 -15.14 5.12 24.57
CA ASN A 426 -16.53 5.35 24.97
C ASN A 426 -17.42 5.89 23.83
N ARG A 427 -16.87 6.09 22.61
CA ARG A 427 -17.57 6.70 21.47
C ARG A 427 -18.27 8.01 21.79
N ASN A 428 -17.73 8.82 22.70
CA ASN A 428 -18.33 10.07 23.15
C ASN A 428 -17.97 11.27 22.23
N TYR A 429 -18.09 11.07 20.94
CA TYR A 429 -17.87 12.08 19.90
C TYR A 429 -19.02 12.04 18.89
N ASP A 430 -19.19 13.10 18.10
CA ASP A 430 -19.97 13.05 16.88
C ASP A 430 -19.10 12.57 15.72
N MET A 431 -17.93 13.19 15.57
CA MET A 431 -16.87 12.79 14.63
C MET A 431 -15.51 12.81 15.34
N ILE A 432 -14.62 11.92 14.99
CA ILE A 432 -13.23 11.90 15.47
C ILE A 432 -12.26 11.64 14.32
N LEU A 433 -11.24 12.49 14.22
CA LEU A 433 -10.15 12.28 13.25
C LEU A 433 -9.15 11.27 13.82
N THR A 434 -9.01 10.15 13.15
CA THR A 434 -8.16 9.04 13.56
C THR A 434 -7.47 8.38 12.36
N GLY A 435 -6.65 7.38 12.60
CA GLY A 435 -5.99 6.61 11.55
C GLY A 435 -5.58 5.25 12.03
N VAL A 436 -5.38 4.35 11.07
CA VAL A 436 -4.94 2.98 11.28
C VAL A 436 -3.89 2.59 10.23
N THR A 437 -3.07 1.61 10.58
CA THR A 437 -2.33 0.85 9.56
C THR A 437 -3.25 -0.23 9.00
N LEU A 438 -3.47 -0.24 7.68
CA LEU A 438 -4.35 -1.21 7.04
C LEU A 438 -3.85 -2.65 7.26
N SER A 439 -4.77 -3.59 7.45
CA SER A 439 -4.44 -5.01 7.51
C SER A 439 -4.15 -5.57 6.12
N LEU A 440 -3.17 -6.48 6.00
CA LEU A 440 -2.95 -7.26 4.77
C LEU A 440 -4.08 -8.27 4.54
N SER A 441 -4.73 -8.71 5.60
CA SER A 441 -5.93 -9.53 5.55
C SER A 441 -7.13 -8.69 5.08
N PRO A 442 -8.03 -9.24 4.27
CA PRO A 442 -9.26 -8.55 3.87
C PRO A 442 -10.31 -8.46 4.98
N ASN A 443 -9.99 -8.87 6.21
CA ASN A 443 -10.92 -8.81 7.34
C ASN A 443 -11.31 -7.36 7.66
N LEU A 444 -12.59 -7.04 7.50
CA LEU A 444 -13.18 -5.73 7.79
C LEU A 444 -13.98 -5.70 9.11
N GLU A 445 -13.87 -6.74 9.93
CA GLU A 445 -14.65 -6.87 11.17
C GLU A 445 -14.38 -5.73 12.15
N THR A 446 -13.15 -5.21 12.21
CA THR A 446 -12.78 -4.04 13.02
C THR A 446 -13.59 -2.78 12.67
N PHE A 447 -14.01 -2.64 11.41
CA PHE A 447 -14.74 -1.46 10.94
C PHE A 447 -16.26 -1.66 10.89
N PHE A 448 -16.73 -2.88 10.68
CA PHE A 448 -18.15 -3.16 10.47
C PHE A 448 -18.76 -4.10 11.52
N GLY A 449 -17.93 -4.77 12.32
CA GLY A 449 -18.37 -5.67 13.39
C GLY A 449 -18.68 -4.98 14.71
N ASP A 450 -18.36 -3.69 14.82
CA ASP A 450 -18.43 -2.93 16.09
C ASP A 450 -19.83 -2.39 16.44
N GLY A 451 -20.84 -2.65 15.58
CA GLY A 451 -22.21 -2.18 15.76
C GLY A 451 -22.41 -0.68 15.51
N ASN A 452 -21.44 0.02 14.94
CA ASN A 452 -21.59 1.43 14.57
C ASN A 452 -22.65 1.61 13.48
N LEU A 453 -22.73 0.68 12.53
CA LEU A 453 -23.75 0.67 11.48
C LEU A 453 -24.73 -0.47 11.69
N ALA A 454 -26.00 -0.13 12.03
CA ALA A 454 -27.09 -1.09 12.13
C ALA A 454 -27.61 -1.45 10.73
N ASN A 455 -26.94 -2.38 10.05
CA ASN A 455 -27.34 -2.89 8.74
C ASN A 455 -27.34 -4.43 8.76
N GLU A 456 -28.53 -5.04 8.72
CA GLU A 456 -28.69 -6.50 8.81
C GLU A 456 -28.06 -7.24 7.63
N GLU A 457 -28.14 -6.68 6.43
CA GLU A 457 -27.52 -7.27 5.23
C GLU A 457 -26.00 -7.28 5.37
N LEU A 458 -25.39 -6.17 5.79
CA LEU A 458 -23.95 -6.09 6.02
C LEU A 458 -23.50 -7.12 7.08
N ASN A 459 -24.22 -7.21 8.19
CA ASN A 459 -23.91 -8.18 9.26
C ASN A 459 -23.99 -9.62 8.75
N SER A 460 -25.00 -9.95 7.92
CA SER A 460 -25.13 -11.27 7.29
C SER A 460 -23.93 -11.57 6.38
N ILE A 461 -23.59 -10.65 5.50
CA ILE A 461 -22.46 -10.81 4.57
C ILE A 461 -21.13 -10.94 5.33
N MET A 462 -20.91 -10.13 6.37
CA MET A 462 -19.69 -10.20 7.20
C MET A 462 -19.53 -11.56 7.90
N ASN A 463 -20.62 -12.19 8.29
CA ASN A 463 -20.59 -13.55 8.84
C ASN A 463 -20.34 -14.63 7.75
N GLU A 464 -20.91 -14.45 6.57
CA GLU A 464 -20.74 -15.37 5.46
C GLU A 464 -19.29 -15.42 4.94
N VAL A 465 -18.65 -14.23 4.75
CA VAL A 465 -17.31 -14.13 4.15
C VAL A 465 -16.22 -14.87 4.93
N LYS A 466 -16.39 -15.07 6.24
CA LYS A 466 -15.46 -15.81 7.11
C LYS A 466 -15.20 -17.25 6.64
N ASN A 467 -16.14 -17.84 5.89
CA ASN A 467 -16.11 -19.24 5.46
C ASN A 467 -16.10 -19.42 3.94
N ILE A 468 -16.00 -18.33 3.18
CA ILE A 468 -15.95 -18.38 1.71
C ILE A 468 -14.51 -18.62 1.26
N THR A 469 -14.30 -19.73 0.54
CA THR A 469 -13.02 -20.08 -0.09
C THR A 469 -13.01 -19.89 -1.60
N LYS A 470 -14.20 -19.70 -2.22
CA LYS A 470 -14.33 -19.46 -3.66
C LYS A 470 -14.13 -17.97 -3.94
N GLU A 471 -13.12 -17.65 -4.74
CA GLU A 471 -12.70 -16.28 -5.06
C GLU A 471 -13.80 -15.44 -5.68
N ASP A 472 -14.50 -15.96 -6.71
CA ASP A 472 -15.58 -15.22 -7.38
C ASP A 472 -16.71 -14.85 -6.41
N LEU A 473 -17.08 -15.78 -5.55
CA LEU A 473 -18.11 -15.54 -4.54
C LEU A 473 -17.62 -14.53 -3.48
N LEU A 474 -16.38 -14.65 -3.06
CA LEU A 474 -15.78 -13.71 -2.12
C LEU A 474 -15.76 -12.28 -2.72
N LYS A 475 -15.36 -12.15 -3.98
CA LYS A 475 -15.35 -10.89 -4.71
C LYS A 475 -16.76 -10.30 -4.84
N GLU A 476 -17.77 -11.11 -5.15
CA GLU A 476 -19.19 -10.70 -5.19
C GLU A 476 -19.62 -10.11 -3.84
N LYS A 477 -19.32 -10.81 -2.72
CA LYS A 477 -19.68 -10.35 -1.38
C LYS A 477 -18.98 -9.04 -1.00
N TYR A 478 -17.68 -8.91 -1.30
CA TYR A 478 -16.93 -7.67 -1.04
C TYR A 478 -17.42 -6.52 -1.92
N THR A 479 -17.81 -6.78 -3.16
CA THR A 479 -18.47 -5.78 -4.01
C THR A 479 -19.76 -5.27 -3.34
N ARG A 480 -20.56 -6.18 -2.75
CA ARG A 480 -21.79 -5.77 -2.03
C ARG A 480 -21.49 -5.01 -0.74
N ILE A 481 -20.49 -5.43 0.05
CA ILE A 481 -20.03 -4.67 1.23
C ILE A 481 -19.63 -3.25 0.81
N ARG A 482 -18.88 -3.12 -0.30
CA ARG A 482 -18.48 -1.81 -0.82
C ARG A 482 -19.65 -0.93 -1.22
N GLN A 483 -20.67 -1.50 -1.87
CA GLN A 483 -21.90 -0.77 -2.23
C GLN A 483 -22.64 -0.25 -1.00
N ILE A 484 -22.78 -1.10 0.04
CA ILE A 484 -23.38 -0.69 1.31
C ILE A 484 -22.57 0.42 1.97
N TYR A 485 -21.24 0.29 2.00
CA TYR A 485 -20.36 1.33 2.54
C TYR A 485 -20.53 2.67 1.80
N ASN A 486 -20.57 2.63 0.46
CA ASN A 486 -20.73 3.82 -0.37
C ASN A 486 -22.07 4.53 -0.13
N ASP A 487 -23.15 3.78 0.11
CA ASP A 487 -24.47 4.31 0.39
C ASP A 487 -24.60 4.83 1.83
N GLU A 488 -24.14 4.05 2.79
CA GLU A 488 -24.29 4.35 4.21
C GLU A 488 -23.26 5.34 4.78
N VAL A 489 -22.07 5.41 4.19
CA VAL A 489 -20.96 6.27 4.65
C VAL A 489 -20.75 6.23 6.18
N PRO A 490 -20.53 5.04 6.78
CA PRO A 490 -20.37 4.92 8.23
C PRO A 490 -19.05 5.53 8.73
N TYR A 491 -18.10 5.69 7.84
CA TYR A 491 -16.81 6.35 8.01
C TYR A 491 -16.52 7.20 6.78
N ILE A 492 -15.74 8.26 6.95
CA ILE A 492 -15.30 9.10 5.84
C ILE A 492 -13.79 8.93 5.70
N GLY A 493 -13.39 8.10 4.73
CA GLY A 493 -11.99 7.95 4.37
C GLY A 493 -11.43 9.26 3.79
N LEU A 494 -10.21 9.59 4.16
CA LEU A 494 -9.54 10.82 3.78
C LEU A 494 -8.38 10.54 2.82
N PHE A 495 -7.31 9.96 3.33
CA PHE A 495 -6.08 9.74 2.57
C PHE A 495 -5.19 8.69 3.24
N SER A 496 -4.24 8.20 2.49
CA SER A 496 -3.14 7.37 2.98
C SER A 496 -1.80 8.01 2.68
N ASN A 497 -0.77 7.59 3.43
CA ASN A 497 0.57 8.06 3.20
C ASN A 497 1.09 7.64 1.82
N TYR A 498 2.09 8.37 1.35
CA TYR A 498 2.75 8.13 0.08
C TYR A 498 3.82 7.04 0.22
N TYR A 499 3.94 6.20 -0.81
CA TYR A 499 5.01 5.22 -0.95
C TYR A 499 5.58 5.25 -2.37
N GLU A 500 6.89 5.37 -2.47
CA GLU A 500 7.61 5.48 -3.72
C GLU A 500 8.72 4.43 -3.80
N VAL A 501 8.87 3.84 -4.97
CA VAL A 501 10.05 3.09 -5.39
C VAL A 501 10.74 3.92 -6.48
N ALA A 502 11.91 4.45 -6.16
CA ALA A 502 12.75 5.14 -7.12
C ALA A 502 13.83 4.18 -7.64
N SER A 503 13.95 4.05 -8.95
CA SER A 503 14.93 3.16 -9.57
C SER A 503 15.77 3.89 -10.61
N ASN A 504 17.06 3.55 -10.69
CA ASN A 504 17.93 4.04 -11.75
C ASN A 504 17.31 3.71 -13.11
N TRP A 505 17.37 4.64 -14.04
CA TRP A 505 16.77 4.50 -15.36
C TRP A 505 17.34 3.34 -16.20
N THR A 506 18.55 2.85 -15.86
CA THR A 506 19.15 1.66 -16.47
C THR A 506 18.51 0.36 -15.97
N LEU A 507 17.85 0.37 -14.81
CA LEU A 507 17.11 -0.79 -14.30
C LEU A 507 15.77 -0.89 -15.03
N LYS A 508 15.54 -2.05 -15.65
CA LYS A 508 14.39 -2.37 -16.50
C LYS A 508 13.61 -3.55 -15.93
N GLY A 509 12.43 -3.77 -16.50
CA GLY A 509 11.48 -4.76 -16.04
C GLY A 509 10.31 -4.13 -15.28
N SER A 510 9.42 -4.95 -14.76
CA SER A 510 8.25 -4.49 -14.01
C SER A 510 8.63 -4.25 -12.55
N ILE A 511 8.88 -2.98 -12.18
CA ILE A 511 9.22 -2.58 -10.82
C ILE A 511 7.96 -1.97 -10.19
N PRO A 512 7.27 -2.70 -9.29
CA PRO A 512 6.05 -2.21 -8.69
C PRO A 512 6.33 -1.34 -7.46
N ALA A 513 5.46 -0.38 -7.18
CA ALA A 513 5.38 0.27 -5.89
C ALA A 513 4.48 -0.53 -4.94
N ASN A 514 4.78 -1.80 -4.75
CA ASN A 514 4.03 -2.67 -3.85
C ASN A 514 4.62 -2.59 -2.44
N TRP A 515 3.79 -2.17 -1.46
CA TRP A 515 4.25 -2.07 -0.07
C TRP A 515 4.67 -3.42 0.52
N TYR A 516 3.99 -4.50 0.15
CA TYR A 516 4.26 -5.83 0.69
C TYR A 516 5.57 -6.41 0.14
N ASN A 517 5.78 -6.35 -1.17
CA ASN A 517 6.97 -6.93 -1.82
C ASN A 517 7.33 -6.21 -3.12
N ILE A 518 8.32 -5.33 -3.06
CA ILE A 518 8.82 -4.62 -4.24
C ILE A 518 9.54 -5.55 -5.23
N PHE A 519 10.01 -6.71 -4.76
CA PHE A 519 10.73 -7.69 -5.57
C PHE A 519 9.84 -8.79 -6.17
N ILE A 520 8.50 -8.60 -6.13
CA ILE A 520 7.56 -9.63 -6.60
C ILE A 520 7.84 -10.06 -8.05
N ASN A 521 8.30 -9.14 -8.90
CA ASN A 521 8.60 -9.35 -10.31
C ASN A 521 10.12 -9.37 -10.61
N ILE A 522 10.98 -9.62 -9.63
CA ILE A 522 12.43 -9.55 -9.82
C ILE A 522 12.96 -10.54 -10.87
N ASP A 523 12.22 -11.60 -11.16
CA ASP A 523 12.53 -12.58 -12.21
C ASP A 523 12.61 -11.95 -13.61
N ASN A 524 11.89 -10.86 -13.88
CA ASN A 524 11.92 -10.14 -15.15
C ASN A 524 12.76 -8.86 -15.14
N TRP A 525 13.51 -8.60 -14.06
CA TRP A 525 14.37 -7.42 -13.99
C TRP A 525 15.70 -7.65 -14.70
N TYR A 526 16.19 -6.62 -15.37
CA TYR A 526 17.49 -6.60 -16.02
C TYR A 526 18.03 -5.17 -16.04
N LYS A 527 19.30 -5.03 -16.40
CA LYS A 527 19.98 -3.73 -16.48
C LYS A 527 20.54 -3.51 -17.88
N ASN A 528 20.31 -2.32 -18.44
CA ASN A 528 20.88 -1.91 -19.74
C ASN A 528 22.12 -1.05 -19.53
#